data_bd1e9499a6f650213d5fdf82752d5e50
#
_entry.id   bd1e9499a6f650213d5fdf82752d5e50
#
_cell.length_a   1.000
_cell.length_b   1.000
_cell.length_c   1.000
_cell.angle_alpha   90.00
_cell.angle_beta   90.00
_cell.angle_gamma   90.00
#
_symmetry.space_group_name_H-M   'P 1'
#
loop_
_entity.id
_entity.type
_entity.pdbx_description
1 polymer ?
#
loop_
_entity_poly.entity_id
_entity_poly.type
_entity_poly.pdbx_seq_one_letter_code
_entity_poly.pdbx_strand_id
1 'polypeptide(L)'
;MPPNAAAGFSRRANTNYQQTGILSSLQLVSMFPNVIVENFYVRTRNAVEEGRTKAPYGFVIPVQRDMTKAAELIRILRIQGIEVGVAQGAIKLGDSTYPAGSYVIKRDQPYGRLAKNLLEKQIYPDSRLTTYDDSGWTMGLEMLVDVKEIADPAVLKVATSPVDVVAVKGRVAGAGKAGLAVAHYGSNNMIAFRFRLRNVPMKIAEKSFTAEGIEFPAGSFVIGAPAGADVRAAVNELGLTAAALSDLPAVPMHEAVAPRVAVYSQWTGTQDLGWYRLTFDRVGIPYELIYKEQVRKGDLRAKYDVILIAAQNLTRQVALQAPAARPQPYQKSDKHKFLGAYGETSDMSGGLGQEGVDAFAAFLEGGGTLIAAGNAIRFPIEFGWARTVDAESVTGVTAQRPIVQAEIVRPEHPVFYGYADKTIPIKYVGNTVLRVGVADQANALARYVGGDPSVLSGLMVGADSLRQRVFAIDLPAACNGKGRVLLFANNPIYRWQNHGEFNMIFNALLNWNYVP
;
A
#
# COMPACT_ATOMS: atom_id res chain seq x y z
N MET A 1 -9.01 -10.85 -30.34
CA MET A 1 -8.38 -9.87 -31.24
C MET A 1 -9.21 -9.80 -32.52
N PRO A 2 -9.44 -8.63 -33.09
CA PRO A 2 -10.09 -8.54 -34.38
C PRO A 2 -9.23 -9.22 -35.46
N PRO A 3 -9.83 -9.76 -36.53
CA PRO A 3 -9.07 -10.35 -37.61
C PRO A 3 -8.09 -9.35 -38.22
N ASN A 4 -6.91 -9.82 -38.62
CA ASN A 4 -5.86 -8.97 -39.21
C ASN A 4 -6.30 -8.18 -40.44
N ALA A 5 -7.38 -8.62 -41.11
CA ALA A 5 -7.99 -7.94 -42.25
C ALA A 5 -9.00 -6.83 -41.89
N ALA A 6 -9.24 -6.56 -40.61
CA ALA A 6 -10.14 -5.48 -40.22
C ALA A 6 -9.47 -4.12 -40.49
N ALA A 7 -9.93 -3.42 -41.47
CA ALA A 7 -9.35 -2.16 -41.94
C ALA A 7 -9.48 -0.97 -40.98
N GLY A 8 -10.12 -1.13 -39.83
CA GLY A 8 -10.20 -0.15 -38.77
C GLY A 8 -11.01 -0.66 -37.59
N PHE A 9 -10.42 -0.59 -36.40
CA PHE A 9 -11.06 -0.95 -35.13
C PHE A 9 -11.44 0.33 -34.37
N SER A 10 -12.64 0.80 -34.58
CA SER A 10 -13.14 2.02 -33.93
C SER A 10 -13.65 1.73 -32.52
N ARG A 11 -13.72 2.77 -31.66
CA ARG A 11 -14.37 2.69 -30.36
C ARG A 11 -15.81 2.15 -30.46
N ARG A 12 -16.54 2.56 -31.47
CA ARG A 12 -17.91 2.06 -31.76
C ARG A 12 -17.90 0.56 -32.06
N ALA A 13 -16.95 0.09 -32.87
CA ALA A 13 -16.82 -1.34 -33.16
C ALA A 13 -16.54 -2.13 -31.87
N ASN A 14 -15.62 -1.65 -30.99
CA ASN A 14 -15.36 -2.28 -29.70
C ASN A 14 -16.63 -2.36 -28.83
N THR A 15 -17.39 -1.26 -28.73
CA THR A 15 -18.66 -1.23 -28.00
C THR A 15 -19.65 -2.22 -28.55
N ASN A 16 -19.80 -2.29 -29.86
CA ASN A 16 -20.73 -3.23 -30.53
C ASN A 16 -20.33 -4.69 -30.26
N TYR A 17 -19.02 -5.03 -30.32
CA TYR A 17 -18.56 -6.39 -30.01
C TYR A 17 -18.83 -6.76 -28.55
N GLN A 18 -18.57 -5.86 -27.60
CA GLN A 18 -18.87 -6.10 -26.18
C GLN A 18 -20.37 -6.28 -25.95
N GLN A 19 -21.20 -5.42 -26.57
CA GLN A 19 -22.64 -5.50 -26.47
C GLN A 19 -23.18 -6.81 -27.05
N THR A 20 -22.67 -7.25 -28.21
CA THR A 20 -23.02 -8.53 -28.82
C THR A 20 -22.61 -9.69 -27.90
N GLY A 21 -21.41 -9.66 -27.34
CA GLY A 21 -20.95 -10.67 -26.41
C GLY A 21 -21.84 -10.80 -25.17
N ILE A 22 -22.22 -9.66 -24.57
CA ILE A 22 -23.14 -9.62 -23.43
C ILE A 22 -24.51 -10.18 -23.78
N LEU A 23 -25.10 -9.73 -24.87
CA LEU A 23 -26.44 -10.19 -25.33
C LEU A 23 -26.42 -11.70 -25.63
N SER A 24 -25.38 -12.19 -26.31
CA SER A 24 -25.23 -13.64 -26.59
C SER A 24 -25.07 -14.45 -25.30
N SER A 25 -24.36 -13.93 -24.32
CA SER A 25 -24.21 -14.61 -23.01
C SER A 25 -25.53 -14.65 -22.25
N LEU A 26 -26.30 -13.54 -22.25
CA LEU A 26 -27.64 -13.51 -21.66
C LEU A 26 -28.60 -14.46 -22.34
N GLN A 27 -28.57 -14.52 -23.68
CA GLN A 27 -29.37 -15.46 -24.47
C GLN A 27 -29.01 -16.91 -24.10
N LEU A 28 -27.71 -17.25 -24.03
CA LEU A 28 -27.25 -18.60 -23.65
C LEU A 28 -27.76 -19.02 -22.28
N VAL A 29 -27.62 -18.13 -21.29
CA VAL A 29 -28.08 -18.39 -19.90
C VAL A 29 -29.61 -18.54 -19.87
N SER A 30 -30.33 -17.72 -20.62
CA SER A 30 -31.80 -17.80 -20.73
C SER A 30 -32.29 -19.10 -21.39
N MET A 31 -31.55 -19.58 -22.41
CA MET A 31 -31.91 -20.81 -23.12
C MET A 31 -31.57 -22.09 -22.32
N PHE A 32 -30.53 -22.04 -21.52
CA PHE A 32 -30.00 -23.21 -20.78
C PHE A 32 -29.81 -22.95 -19.27
N PRO A 33 -30.81 -22.44 -18.54
CA PRO A 33 -30.65 -22.05 -17.15
C PRO A 33 -30.27 -23.24 -16.24
N ASN A 34 -30.85 -24.41 -16.50
CA ASN A 34 -30.58 -25.61 -15.70
C ASN A 34 -29.11 -26.03 -15.80
N VAL A 35 -28.52 -25.98 -17.00
CA VAL A 35 -27.10 -26.33 -17.21
C VAL A 35 -26.18 -25.37 -16.46
N ILE A 36 -26.51 -24.08 -16.46
CA ILE A 36 -25.71 -23.06 -15.76
C ILE A 36 -25.79 -23.27 -14.24
N VAL A 37 -26.99 -23.49 -13.70
CA VAL A 37 -27.19 -23.70 -12.25
C VAL A 37 -26.56 -25.03 -11.79
N GLU A 38 -26.75 -26.11 -12.57
CA GLU A 38 -26.13 -27.41 -12.29
C GLU A 38 -24.60 -27.32 -12.29
N ASN A 39 -24.02 -26.64 -13.30
CA ASN A 39 -22.57 -26.45 -13.36
C ASN A 39 -22.04 -25.67 -12.13
N PHE A 40 -22.75 -24.60 -11.73
CA PHE A 40 -22.42 -23.87 -10.50
C PHE A 40 -22.44 -24.79 -9.28
N TYR A 41 -23.50 -25.57 -9.10
CA TYR A 41 -23.61 -26.52 -7.99
C TYR A 41 -22.49 -27.56 -8.00
N VAL A 42 -22.23 -28.18 -9.16
CA VAL A 42 -21.20 -29.24 -9.30
C VAL A 42 -19.80 -28.64 -8.96
N ARG A 43 -19.50 -27.45 -9.48
CA ARG A 43 -18.22 -26.79 -9.18
C ARG A 43 -18.06 -26.48 -7.71
N THR A 44 -19.12 -26.01 -7.06
CA THR A 44 -19.15 -25.70 -5.63
C THR A 44 -18.97 -26.96 -4.78
N ARG A 45 -19.73 -28.02 -5.09
CA ARG A 45 -19.57 -29.34 -4.45
C ARG A 45 -18.16 -29.90 -4.60
N ASN A 46 -17.60 -29.82 -5.80
CA ASN A 46 -16.24 -30.28 -6.07
C ASN A 46 -15.19 -29.43 -5.31
N ALA A 47 -15.44 -28.15 -5.05
CA ALA A 47 -14.56 -27.33 -4.22
C ALA A 47 -14.55 -27.78 -2.76
N VAL A 48 -15.72 -28.11 -2.21
CA VAL A 48 -15.85 -28.68 -0.84
C VAL A 48 -15.13 -29.99 -0.74
N GLU A 49 -15.35 -30.91 -1.69
CA GLU A 49 -14.71 -32.25 -1.69
C GLU A 49 -13.19 -32.16 -1.85
N GLU A 50 -12.70 -31.25 -2.69
CA GLU A 50 -11.27 -31.00 -2.81
C GLU A 50 -10.67 -30.51 -1.50
N GLY A 51 -11.36 -29.62 -0.79
CA GLY A 51 -10.93 -29.13 0.53
C GLY A 51 -10.88 -30.21 1.60
N ARG A 52 -11.67 -31.29 1.46
CA ARG A 52 -11.66 -32.46 2.35
C ARG A 52 -10.55 -33.44 2.05
N THR A 53 -10.14 -33.55 0.79
CA THR A 53 -9.30 -34.67 0.31
C THR A 53 -7.90 -34.27 -0.11
N LYS A 54 -7.64 -32.95 -0.33
CA LYS A 54 -6.36 -32.44 -0.84
C LYS A 54 -5.80 -31.31 0.03
N ALA A 55 -4.52 -31.47 0.40
CA ALA A 55 -3.80 -30.36 1.06
C ALA A 55 -3.62 -29.15 0.13
N PRO A 56 -3.46 -27.94 0.70
CA PRO A 56 -3.66 -27.64 2.11
C PRO A 56 -5.13 -27.80 2.50
N TYR A 57 -5.39 -28.25 3.72
CA TYR A 57 -6.77 -28.42 4.21
C TYR A 57 -7.35 -27.13 4.80
N GLY A 58 -6.53 -26.16 5.08
CA GLY A 58 -6.94 -24.85 5.59
C GLY A 58 -5.80 -23.89 5.75
N PHE A 59 -6.13 -22.73 6.29
CA PHE A 59 -5.17 -21.69 6.66
C PHE A 59 -5.45 -21.21 8.08
N VAL A 60 -4.39 -20.85 8.80
CA VAL A 60 -4.49 -20.22 10.11
C VAL A 60 -3.82 -18.86 10.07
N ILE A 61 -4.51 -17.85 10.55
CA ILE A 61 -3.94 -16.52 10.81
C ILE A 61 -3.81 -16.40 12.32
N PRO A 62 -2.59 -16.57 12.88
CA PRO A 62 -2.40 -16.56 14.32
C PRO A 62 -2.63 -15.17 14.91
N VAL A 63 -2.90 -15.12 16.20
CA VAL A 63 -2.79 -13.87 16.95
C VAL A 63 -1.36 -13.35 16.78
N GLN A 64 -1.24 -12.13 16.33
CA GLN A 64 0.03 -11.49 15.98
C GLN A 64 0.10 -10.06 16.52
N ARG A 65 1.25 -9.43 16.36
CA ARG A 65 1.52 -8.11 16.96
C ARG A 65 0.55 -7.03 16.46
N ASP A 66 0.27 -7.01 15.15
CA ASP A 66 -0.75 -6.14 14.55
C ASP A 66 -1.94 -6.97 14.07
N MET A 67 -3.04 -6.88 14.81
CA MET A 67 -4.29 -7.53 14.42
C MET A 67 -5.15 -6.69 13.49
N THR A 68 -4.82 -5.40 13.28
CA THR A 68 -5.64 -4.52 12.43
C THR A 68 -5.54 -4.88 10.95
N LYS A 69 -4.34 -5.20 10.46
CA LYS A 69 -4.15 -5.72 9.10
C LYS A 69 -4.71 -7.14 8.92
N ALA A 70 -4.56 -7.99 9.94
CA ALA A 70 -5.20 -9.31 9.94
C ALA A 70 -6.73 -9.20 9.84
N ALA A 71 -7.33 -8.28 10.60
CA ALA A 71 -8.77 -8.00 10.53
C ALA A 71 -9.19 -7.50 9.14
N GLU A 72 -8.42 -6.63 8.51
CA GLU A 72 -8.71 -6.16 7.15
C GLU A 72 -8.62 -7.32 6.13
N LEU A 73 -7.63 -8.18 6.24
CA LEU A 73 -7.54 -9.41 5.43
C LEU A 73 -8.79 -10.28 5.61
N ILE A 74 -9.19 -10.55 6.85
CA ILE A 74 -10.41 -11.34 7.15
C ILE A 74 -11.65 -10.66 6.57
N ARG A 75 -11.77 -9.34 6.70
CA ARG A 75 -12.88 -8.57 6.11
C ARG A 75 -12.96 -8.76 4.59
N ILE A 76 -11.83 -8.70 3.89
CA ILE A 76 -11.75 -8.91 2.44
C ILE A 76 -12.16 -10.34 2.07
N LEU A 77 -11.63 -11.35 2.77
CA LEU A 77 -11.99 -12.75 2.53
C LEU A 77 -13.50 -12.98 2.71
N ARG A 78 -14.08 -12.41 3.76
CA ARG A 78 -15.51 -12.56 4.03
C ARG A 78 -16.42 -11.88 3.01
N ILE A 79 -16.04 -10.71 2.51
CA ILE A 79 -16.78 -10.04 1.42
C ILE A 79 -16.81 -10.92 0.16
N GLN A 80 -15.79 -11.74 -0.06
CA GLN A 80 -15.75 -12.73 -1.15
C GLN A 80 -16.59 -13.99 -0.87
N GLY A 81 -17.25 -14.07 0.28
CA GLY A 81 -18.06 -15.24 0.67
C GLY A 81 -17.25 -16.37 1.32
N ILE A 82 -15.98 -16.16 1.63
CA ILE A 82 -15.15 -17.16 2.32
C ILE A 82 -15.54 -17.20 3.79
N GLU A 83 -15.84 -18.41 4.29
CA GLU A 83 -16.16 -18.67 5.68
C GLU A 83 -14.88 -18.64 6.52
N VAL A 84 -14.91 -17.88 7.60
CA VAL A 84 -13.80 -17.73 8.56
C VAL A 84 -14.33 -17.96 9.96
N GLY A 85 -13.60 -18.76 10.73
CA GLY A 85 -13.88 -19.00 12.13
C GLY A 85 -12.79 -18.47 13.06
N VAL A 86 -13.15 -18.21 14.32
CA VAL A 86 -12.22 -17.90 15.40
C VAL A 86 -12.08 -19.10 16.30
N ALA A 87 -10.83 -19.48 16.60
CA ALA A 87 -10.52 -20.57 17.51
C ALA A 87 -10.92 -20.23 18.95
N GLN A 88 -11.71 -21.10 19.57
CA GLN A 88 -12.18 -20.95 20.94
C GLN A 88 -11.10 -21.23 21.98
N GLY A 89 -10.14 -22.09 21.65
CA GLY A 89 -9.02 -22.47 22.48
C GLY A 89 -7.74 -22.56 21.66
N ALA A 90 -6.63 -22.91 22.32
CA ALA A 90 -5.39 -23.18 21.63
C ALA A 90 -5.54 -24.37 20.68
N ILE A 91 -4.99 -24.26 19.46
CA ILE A 91 -5.08 -25.26 18.41
C ILE A 91 -3.70 -25.88 18.22
N LYS A 92 -3.57 -27.20 18.32
CA LYS A 92 -2.35 -27.92 17.95
C LYS A 92 -2.56 -28.56 16.58
N LEU A 93 -1.70 -28.22 15.61
CA LEU A 93 -1.70 -28.76 14.25
C LEU A 93 -0.26 -29.12 13.88
N GLY A 94 0.01 -30.41 13.71
CA GLY A 94 1.37 -30.90 13.59
C GLY A 94 2.22 -30.50 14.80
N ASP A 95 3.38 -29.90 14.56
CA ASP A 95 4.30 -29.41 15.60
C ASP A 95 4.01 -27.98 16.07
N SER A 96 3.03 -27.33 15.46
CA SER A 96 2.70 -25.92 15.77
C SER A 96 1.50 -25.81 16.70
N THR A 97 1.55 -24.83 17.60
CA THR A 97 0.43 -24.47 18.47
C THR A 97 0.03 -23.03 18.21
N TYR A 98 -1.23 -22.79 17.94
CA TYR A 98 -1.81 -21.47 17.68
C TYR A 98 -2.70 -21.07 18.85
N PRO A 99 -2.60 -19.84 19.37
CA PRO A 99 -3.37 -19.42 20.54
C PRO A 99 -4.87 -19.28 20.22
N ALA A 100 -5.70 -19.32 21.25
CA ALA A 100 -7.11 -18.93 21.16
C ALA A 100 -7.24 -17.53 20.55
N GLY A 101 -8.29 -17.29 19.75
CA GLY A 101 -8.47 -16.05 19.01
C GLY A 101 -7.80 -16.03 17.63
N SER A 102 -7.02 -17.06 17.27
CA SER A 102 -6.51 -17.22 15.90
C SER A 102 -7.66 -17.44 14.93
N TYR A 103 -7.56 -16.85 13.72
CA TYR A 103 -8.55 -17.12 12.68
C TYR A 103 -8.20 -18.42 11.93
N VAL A 104 -9.24 -19.17 11.57
CA VAL A 104 -9.14 -20.45 10.85
C VAL A 104 -10.01 -20.39 9.61
N ILE A 105 -9.42 -20.65 8.46
CA ILE A 105 -10.09 -20.75 7.17
C ILE A 105 -10.00 -22.21 6.70
N LYS A 106 -11.08 -22.97 6.85
CA LYS A 106 -11.16 -24.36 6.40
C LYS A 106 -11.44 -24.39 4.91
N ARG A 107 -10.87 -25.37 4.20
CA ARG A 107 -11.08 -25.46 2.75
C ARG A 107 -12.29 -26.29 2.33
N ASP A 108 -12.91 -27.05 3.24
CA ASP A 108 -14.12 -27.83 2.97
C ASP A 108 -15.39 -26.96 2.94
N GLN A 109 -15.31 -25.83 2.23
CA GLN A 109 -16.37 -24.85 2.05
C GLN A 109 -16.57 -24.50 0.56
N PRO A 110 -17.72 -23.92 0.17
CA PRO A 110 -18.00 -23.56 -1.23
C PRO A 110 -16.92 -22.71 -1.89
N TYR A 111 -16.36 -21.73 -1.18
CA TYR A 111 -15.30 -20.86 -1.66
C TYR A 111 -13.89 -21.31 -1.22
N GLY A 112 -13.70 -22.58 -0.85
CA GLY A 112 -12.41 -23.13 -0.43
C GLY A 112 -11.30 -23.05 -1.48
N ARG A 113 -11.65 -23.13 -2.78
CA ARG A 113 -10.68 -22.90 -3.87
C ARG A 113 -10.28 -21.44 -3.98
N LEU A 114 -11.23 -20.51 -3.79
CA LEU A 114 -10.92 -19.07 -3.78
C LEU A 114 -10.03 -18.71 -2.60
N ALA A 115 -10.33 -19.24 -1.40
CA ALA A 115 -9.49 -19.05 -0.22
C ALA A 115 -8.05 -19.51 -0.48
N LYS A 116 -7.88 -20.71 -1.07
CA LYS A 116 -6.57 -21.21 -1.47
C LYS A 116 -5.87 -20.26 -2.44
N ASN A 117 -6.54 -19.86 -3.50
CA ASN A 117 -5.98 -18.99 -4.54
C ASN A 117 -5.50 -17.64 -4.00
N LEU A 118 -6.21 -17.06 -3.02
CA LEU A 118 -5.86 -15.75 -2.43
C LEU A 118 -4.75 -15.83 -1.38
N LEU A 119 -4.59 -16.98 -0.71
CA LEU A 119 -3.69 -17.11 0.43
C LEU A 119 -2.43 -17.92 0.15
N GLU A 120 -2.43 -18.80 -0.85
CA GLU A 120 -1.25 -19.57 -1.24
C GLU A 120 -0.23 -18.72 -2.00
N LYS A 121 1.00 -19.20 -2.06
CA LYS A 121 2.02 -18.63 -2.95
C LYS A 121 1.74 -19.07 -4.39
N GLN A 122 1.75 -18.11 -5.31
CA GLN A 122 1.63 -18.41 -6.74
C GLN A 122 2.99 -18.89 -7.25
N ILE A 123 3.04 -20.16 -7.66
CA ILE A 123 4.24 -20.78 -8.22
C ILE A 123 3.96 -21.14 -9.68
N TYR A 124 4.80 -20.64 -10.57
CA TYR A 124 4.69 -20.86 -12.00
C TYR A 124 5.70 -21.92 -12.44
N PRO A 125 5.23 -23.08 -12.92
CA PRO A 125 6.12 -24.19 -13.31
C PRO A 125 6.89 -23.91 -14.61
N ASP A 126 6.38 -23.02 -15.46
CA ASP A 126 7.00 -22.64 -16.73
C ASP A 126 7.31 -21.14 -16.73
N SER A 127 8.59 -20.81 -16.72
CA SER A 127 9.07 -19.41 -16.73
C SER A 127 8.80 -18.66 -18.04
N ARG A 128 8.41 -19.35 -19.10
CA ARG A 128 8.06 -18.76 -20.39
C ARG A 128 6.62 -18.25 -20.45
N LEU A 129 5.80 -18.56 -19.44
CA LEU A 129 4.44 -18.06 -19.37
C LEU A 129 4.45 -16.53 -19.29
N THR A 130 3.57 -15.92 -20.07
CA THR A 130 3.29 -14.48 -19.99
C THR A 130 1.89 -14.31 -19.46
N THR A 131 1.77 -13.59 -18.35
CA THR A 131 0.46 -13.23 -17.79
C THR A 131 0.07 -11.83 -18.26
N TYR A 132 -1.22 -11.58 -18.34
CA TYR A 132 -1.71 -10.25 -18.71
C TYR A 132 -1.53 -9.24 -17.57
N ASP A 133 -1.77 -9.66 -16.34
CA ASP A 133 -1.76 -8.82 -15.16
C ASP A 133 -0.80 -9.38 -14.10
N ASP A 134 -1.09 -9.10 -12.82
CA ASP A 134 -0.24 -9.52 -11.71
C ASP A 134 -0.08 -11.05 -11.67
N SER A 135 1.13 -11.51 -11.40
CA SER A 135 1.42 -12.93 -11.27
C SER A 135 1.53 -13.36 -9.80
N GLY A 136 1.79 -12.44 -8.88
CA GLY A 136 1.85 -12.69 -7.45
C GLY A 136 0.81 -11.84 -6.72
N TRP A 137 -0.15 -12.49 -6.03
CA TRP A 137 -1.22 -11.83 -5.28
C TRP A 137 -1.47 -12.48 -3.92
N THR A 138 -0.47 -13.13 -3.34
CA THR A 138 -0.56 -13.78 -2.01
C THR A 138 -0.87 -12.73 -0.95
N MET A 139 -2.13 -12.66 -0.51
CA MET A 139 -2.62 -11.56 0.33
C MET A 139 -1.91 -11.47 1.68
N GLY A 140 -1.53 -12.60 2.27
CA GLY A 140 -0.74 -12.58 3.51
C GLY A 140 0.58 -11.83 3.36
N LEU A 141 1.30 -12.05 2.25
CA LEU A 141 2.55 -11.36 1.95
C LEU A 141 2.34 -9.88 1.66
N GLU A 142 1.36 -9.55 0.80
CA GLU A 142 1.07 -8.17 0.42
C GLU A 142 0.61 -7.30 1.60
N MET A 143 -0.05 -7.91 2.58
CA MET A 143 -0.57 -7.20 3.75
C MET A 143 0.37 -7.26 4.96
N LEU A 144 1.50 -7.95 4.88
CA LEU A 144 2.35 -8.28 6.05
C LEU A 144 1.54 -8.90 7.19
N VAL A 145 0.71 -9.89 6.84
CA VAL A 145 -0.07 -10.71 7.77
C VAL A 145 0.50 -12.11 7.76
N ASP A 146 0.82 -12.62 8.93
CA ASP A 146 1.28 -14.01 9.07
C ASP A 146 0.12 -14.96 8.79
N VAL A 147 0.22 -15.70 7.70
CA VAL A 147 -0.75 -16.71 7.25
C VAL A 147 -0.03 -18.04 7.15
N LYS A 148 -0.51 -19.03 7.88
CA LYS A 148 0.04 -20.40 7.88
C LYS A 148 -0.82 -21.31 7.02
N GLU A 149 -0.22 -21.89 6.02
CA GLU A 149 -0.82 -22.96 5.22
C GLU A 149 -0.78 -24.29 6.01
N ILE A 150 -1.91 -24.97 6.12
CA ILE A 150 -2.05 -26.15 6.97
C ILE A 150 -2.27 -27.40 6.12
N ALA A 151 -1.27 -28.28 6.13
CA ALA A 151 -1.31 -29.59 5.47
C ALA A 151 -1.88 -30.70 6.39
N ASP A 152 -2.17 -30.41 7.66
CA ASP A 152 -2.78 -31.37 8.60
C ASP A 152 -4.31 -31.34 8.47
N PRO A 153 -4.96 -32.46 8.09
CA PRO A 153 -6.41 -32.52 7.97
C PRO A 153 -7.16 -32.29 9.29
N ALA A 154 -6.47 -32.38 10.43
CA ALA A 154 -7.05 -32.06 11.73
C ALA A 154 -7.63 -30.64 11.80
N VAL A 155 -7.14 -29.69 10.98
CA VAL A 155 -7.67 -28.32 10.89
C VAL A 155 -9.16 -28.30 10.56
N LEU A 156 -9.66 -29.24 9.78
CA LEU A 156 -11.08 -29.34 9.43
C LEU A 156 -11.98 -29.62 10.64
N LYS A 157 -11.43 -30.25 11.69
CA LYS A 157 -12.14 -30.61 12.92
C LYS A 157 -11.99 -29.57 14.05
N VAL A 158 -11.18 -28.53 13.84
CA VAL A 158 -10.98 -27.48 14.85
C VAL A 158 -12.31 -26.80 15.17
N ALA A 159 -12.62 -26.70 16.46
CA ALA A 159 -13.80 -25.97 16.92
C ALA A 159 -13.60 -24.47 16.76
N THR A 160 -14.48 -23.83 15.99
CA THR A 160 -14.42 -22.40 15.73
C THR A 160 -15.80 -21.77 15.84
N SER A 161 -15.87 -20.51 16.27
CA SER A 161 -17.07 -19.69 16.12
C SER A 161 -17.00 -18.88 14.82
N PRO A 162 -18.12 -18.74 14.08
CA PRO A 162 -18.14 -17.90 12.89
C PRO A 162 -17.75 -16.45 13.22
N VAL A 163 -17.07 -15.81 12.28
CA VAL A 163 -16.76 -14.37 12.36
C VAL A 163 -17.84 -13.60 11.63
N ASP A 164 -18.78 -13.00 12.34
CA ASP A 164 -19.85 -12.18 11.74
C ASP A 164 -19.41 -10.72 11.53
N VAL A 165 -18.74 -10.16 12.51
CA VAL A 165 -18.18 -8.82 12.44
C VAL A 165 -16.68 -8.87 12.73
N VAL A 166 -15.90 -8.32 11.84
CA VAL A 166 -14.45 -8.21 12.05
C VAL A 166 -14.16 -6.89 12.71
N ALA A 167 -13.97 -6.90 14.03
CA ALA A 167 -13.62 -5.72 14.80
C ALA A 167 -12.46 -6.03 15.74
N VAL A 168 -11.38 -5.26 15.60
CA VAL A 168 -10.29 -5.27 16.58
C VAL A 168 -10.51 -4.10 17.52
N LYS A 169 -10.81 -4.42 18.78
CA LYS A 169 -10.90 -3.41 19.81
C LYS A 169 -9.49 -3.08 20.32
N GLY A 170 -9.20 -1.79 20.41
CA GLY A 170 -7.97 -1.35 21.04
C GLY A 170 -7.98 -1.61 22.55
N ARG A 171 -6.80 -1.52 23.15
CA ARG A 171 -6.65 -1.71 24.60
C ARG A 171 -5.75 -0.63 25.19
N VAL A 172 -6.06 -0.24 26.41
CA VAL A 172 -5.22 0.66 27.21
C VAL A 172 -4.88 -0.07 28.52
N ALA A 173 -3.59 -0.42 28.67
CA ALA A 173 -3.09 -1.01 29.92
C ALA A 173 -2.71 0.08 30.94
N GLY A 174 -2.55 -0.32 32.19
CA GLY A 174 -2.11 0.58 33.26
C GLY A 174 -3.14 1.61 33.70
N ALA A 175 -2.79 2.36 34.74
CA ALA A 175 -3.61 3.40 35.34
C ALA A 175 -2.81 4.69 35.64
N GLY A 176 -1.64 4.84 35.03
CA GLY A 176 -0.78 6.02 35.20
C GLY A 176 -1.45 7.31 34.77
N LYS A 177 -0.97 8.44 35.32
CA LYS A 177 -1.55 9.77 35.09
C LYS A 177 -0.59 10.74 34.39
N ALA A 178 0.64 10.32 34.09
CA ALA A 178 1.63 11.18 33.42
C ALA A 178 1.39 11.35 31.92
N GLY A 179 0.68 10.40 31.30
CA GLY A 179 0.37 10.46 29.87
C GLY A 179 -0.15 9.15 29.33
N LEU A 180 -0.13 9.04 27.98
CA LEU A 180 -0.51 7.83 27.24
C LEU A 180 0.54 7.53 26.17
N ALA A 181 0.98 6.28 26.07
CA ALA A 181 1.75 5.81 24.93
C ALA A 181 0.88 4.93 24.01
N VAL A 182 1.06 5.04 22.69
CA VAL A 182 0.38 4.24 21.69
C VAL A 182 1.41 3.52 20.84
N ALA A 183 1.37 2.19 20.83
CA ALA A 183 2.39 1.36 20.21
C ALA A 183 2.28 1.35 18.68
N HIS A 184 3.40 1.57 18.01
CA HIS A 184 3.49 1.46 16.55
C HIS A 184 3.89 0.04 16.14
N TYR A 185 2.94 -0.86 16.08
CA TYR A 185 3.15 -2.26 15.67
C TYR A 185 3.02 -2.49 14.15
N GLY A 186 3.12 -1.44 13.35
CA GLY A 186 2.96 -1.51 11.90
C GLY A 186 1.52 -1.36 11.42
N SER A 187 0.60 -1.00 12.30
CA SER A 187 -0.80 -0.74 11.93
C SER A 187 -0.91 0.46 10.99
N ASN A 188 -1.67 0.30 9.91
CA ASN A 188 -2.03 1.40 9.02
C ASN A 188 -2.95 2.43 9.70
N ASN A 189 -3.51 2.10 10.86
CA ASN A 189 -4.36 3.00 11.63
C ASN A 189 -3.59 4.05 12.44
N MET A 190 -2.25 3.96 12.52
CA MET A 190 -1.43 4.97 13.19
C MET A 190 -1.58 6.34 12.53
N ILE A 191 -1.64 6.39 11.20
CA ILE A 191 -1.86 7.64 10.46
C ILE A 191 -3.26 8.19 10.72
N ALA A 192 -4.28 7.33 10.71
CA ALA A 192 -5.65 7.70 11.03
C ALA A 192 -5.77 8.28 12.45
N PHE A 193 -5.09 7.67 13.42
CA PHE A 193 -5.02 8.15 14.80
C PHE A 193 -4.45 9.56 14.88
N ARG A 194 -3.31 9.83 14.18
CA ARG A 194 -2.69 11.15 14.17
C ARG A 194 -3.58 12.22 13.55
N PHE A 195 -4.17 11.96 12.38
CA PHE A 195 -5.00 12.96 11.70
C PHE A 195 -6.33 13.21 12.41
N ARG A 196 -6.93 12.18 13.00
CA ARG A 196 -8.13 12.34 13.84
C ARG A 196 -7.87 13.23 15.06
N LEU A 197 -6.70 13.14 15.64
CA LEU A 197 -6.25 13.88 16.82
C LEU A 197 -5.24 14.99 16.48
N ARG A 198 -5.36 15.59 15.30
CA ARG A 198 -4.40 16.58 14.78
C ARG A 198 -4.13 17.77 15.71
N ASN A 199 -5.09 18.13 16.56
CA ASN A 199 -4.99 19.23 17.51
C ASN A 199 -4.44 18.78 18.88
N VAL A 200 -4.23 17.49 19.11
CA VAL A 200 -3.65 16.96 20.34
C VAL A 200 -2.13 16.97 20.21
N PRO A 201 -1.41 17.67 21.10
CA PRO A 201 0.05 17.60 21.14
C PRO A 201 0.50 16.17 21.43
N MET A 202 1.39 15.65 20.61
CA MET A 202 1.99 14.34 20.81
C MET A 202 3.38 14.28 20.19
N LYS A 203 4.21 13.38 20.73
CA LYS A 203 5.55 13.12 20.24
C LYS A 203 5.68 11.71 19.70
N ILE A 204 6.68 11.50 18.88
CA ILE A 204 7.09 10.20 18.36
C ILE A 204 8.36 9.78 19.06
N ALA A 205 8.38 8.59 19.65
CA ALA A 205 9.57 8.01 20.26
C ALA A 205 10.55 7.56 19.16
N GLU A 206 11.81 7.98 19.25
CA GLU A 206 12.87 7.64 18.28
C GLU A 206 13.55 6.30 18.62
N LYS A 207 13.34 5.81 19.83
CA LYS A 207 13.85 4.51 20.33
C LYS A 207 12.74 3.75 21.03
N SER A 208 12.88 2.43 21.06
CA SER A 208 11.97 1.57 21.83
C SER A 208 12.08 1.82 23.33
N PHE A 209 10.98 1.64 24.03
CA PHE A 209 10.90 1.66 25.50
C PHE A 209 9.82 0.67 25.97
N THR A 210 9.83 0.34 27.24
CA THR A 210 8.83 -0.53 27.88
C THR A 210 8.09 0.25 28.96
N ALA A 211 6.76 0.14 28.98
CA ALA A 211 5.91 0.70 30.02
C ALA A 211 4.70 -0.21 30.24
N GLU A 212 4.30 -0.39 31.51
CA GLU A 212 3.15 -1.22 31.90
C GLU A 212 3.18 -2.65 31.29
N GLY A 213 4.38 -3.23 31.17
CA GLY A 213 4.60 -4.56 30.59
C GLY A 213 4.41 -4.64 29.06
N ILE A 214 4.29 -3.50 28.39
CA ILE A 214 4.16 -3.40 26.93
C ILE A 214 5.42 -2.79 26.35
N GLU A 215 5.94 -3.39 25.29
CA GLU A 215 7.02 -2.83 24.48
C GLU A 215 6.43 -1.81 23.48
N PHE A 216 7.00 -0.62 23.48
CA PHE A 216 6.71 0.46 22.53
C PHE A 216 7.91 0.64 21.61
N PRO A 217 7.84 0.20 20.34
CA PRO A 217 8.95 0.39 19.39
C PRO A 217 9.12 1.85 19.01
N ALA A 218 10.25 2.15 18.38
CA ALA A 218 10.43 3.44 17.71
C ALA A 218 9.24 3.73 16.78
N GLY A 219 8.80 4.99 16.70
CA GLY A 219 7.59 5.39 16.00
C GLY A 219 6.33 5.41 16.86
N SER A 220 6.37 4.89 18.10
CA SER A 220 5.23 4.94 19.03
C SER A 220 4.92 6.37 19.44
N PHE A 221 3.63 6.72 19.53
CA PHE A 221 3.21 8.03 20.00
C PHE A 221 3.27 8.12 21.53
N VAL A 222 3.67 9.28 22.02
CA VAL A 222 3.64 9.66 23.45
C VAL A 222 2.86 10.94 23.60
N ILE A 223 1.82 10.91 24.42
CA ILE A 223 0.89 12.01 24.67
C ILE A 223 1.00 12.36 26.14
N GLY A 224 1.33 13.60 26.46
CA GLY A 224 1.38 14.06 27.85
C GLY A 224 0.00 14.18 28.49
N ALA A 225 -0.03 14.28 29.82
CA ALA A 225 -1.27 14.47 30.56
C ALA A 225 -1.88 15.87 30.37
N PRO A 226 -3.24 16.00 30.43
CA PRO A 226 -4.20 14.89 30.48
C PRO A 226 -4.50 14.33 29.08
N ALA A 227 -4.31 13.02 28.90
CA ALA A 227 -4.80 12.34 27.71
C ALA A 227 -6.33 12.27 27.77
N GLY A 228 -7.00 13.04 26.94
CA GLY A 228 -8.47 13.21 26.94
C GLY A 228 -9.24 11.92 26.61
N ALA A 229 -10.55 11.95 26.84
CA ALA A 229 -11.47 10.85 26.50
C ALA A 229 -11.39 10.49 24.99
N ASP A 230 -11.24 11.49 24.12
CA ASP A 230 -11.14 11.32 22.66
C ASP A 230 -9.94 10.47 22.24
N VAL A 231 -8.82 10.61 22.94
CA VAL A 231 -7.60 9.82 22.68
C VAL A 231 -7.87 8.34 22.97
N ARG A 232 -8.49 8.04 24.11
CA ARG A 232 -8.83 6.66 24.51
C ARG A 232 -9.90 6.05 23.60
N ALA A 233 -10.88 6.84 23.18
CA ALA A 233 -11.88 6.44 22.19
C ALA A 233 -11.23 6.09 20.86
N ALA A 234 -10.31 6.94 20.36
CA ALA A 234 -9.57 6.70 19.14
C ALA A 234 -8.70 5.42 19.22
N VAL A 235 -7.99 5.19 20.32
CA VAL A 235 -7.24 3.93 20.54
C VAL A 235 -8.17 2.73 20.41
N ASN A 236 -9.32 2.74 21.10
CA ASN A 236 -10.26 1.62 21.09
C ASN A 236 -10.86 1.38 19.70
N GLU A 237 -11.36 2.42 19.04
CA GLU A 237 -12.02 2.31 17.74
C GLU A 237 -11.06 1.92 16.60
N LEU A 238 -9.80 2.36 16.68
CA LEU A 238 -8.78 2.06 15.67
C LEU A 238 -8.02 0.74 15.96
N GLY A 239 -8.38 0.03 17.04
CA GLY A 239 -7.79 -1.27 17.36
C GLY A 239 -6.31 -1.19 17.80
N LEU A 240 -5.89 -0.06 18.38
CA LEU A 240 -4.49 0.18 18.75
C LEU A 240 -4.19 -0.32 20.17
N THR A 241 -2.92 -0.61 20.44
CA THR A 241 -2.44 -0.95 21.78
C THR A 241 -1.82 0.29 22.42
N ALA A 242 -2.24 0.60 23.65
CA ALA A 242 -1.74 1.73 24.40
C ALA A 242 -1.52 1.39 25.87
N ALA A 243 -0.77 2.25 26.57
CA ALA A 243 -0.64 2.21 28.03
C ALA A 243 -0.76 3.60 28.63
N ALA A 244 -1.46 3.67 29.76
CA ALA A 244 -1.51 4.86 30.61
C ALA A 244 -0.23 4.90 31.47
N LEU A 245 0.60 5.89 31.24
CA LEU A 245 1.95 6.00 31.79
C LEU A 245 1.98 6.55 33.20
N SER A 246 2.76 5.93 34.09
CA SER A 246 3.07 6.47 35.42
C SER A 246 4.10 7.61 35.31
N ASP A 247 5.06 7.48 34.39
CA ASP A 247 6.06 8.48 34.04
C ASP A 247 6.24 8.55 32.53
N LEU A 248 6.60 9.73 32.01
CA LEU A 248 6.96 9.86 30.59
C LEU A 248 8.29 9.13 30.30
N PRO A 249 8.40 8.43 29.15
CA PRO A 249 9.59 7.68 28.84
C PRO A 249 10.80 8.60 28.62
N ALA A 250 11.95 8.22 29.17
CA ALA A 250 13.22 8.94 29.04
C ALA A 250 13.97 8.51 27.77
N VAL A 251 13.33 8.61 26.61
CA VAL A 251 13.93 8.33 25.30
C VAL A 251 13.87 9.58 24.41
N PRO A 252 14.76 9.73 23.42
CA PRO A 252 14.64 10.80 22.42
C PRO A 252 13.29 10.76 21.74
N MET A 253 12.72 11.92 21.51
CA MET A 253 11.40 12.09 20.88
C MET A 253 11.37 13.38 20.05
N HIS A 254 10.64 13.35 18.94
CA HIS A 254 10.33 14.54 18.16
C HIS A 254 8.82 14.80 18.09
N GLU A 255 8.43 16.00 17.66
CA GLU A 255 7.03 16.41 17.58
C GLU A 255 6.32 15.71 16.42
N ALA A 256 5.19 15.07 16.71
CA ALA A 256 4.32 14.44 15.73
C ALA A 256 3.36 15.47 15.12
N VAL A 257 3.85 16.32 14.23
CA VAL A 257 3.04 17.35 13.57
C VAL A 257 2.31 16.74 12.37
N ALA A 258 0.98 16.80 12.33
CA ALA A 258 0.21 16.39 11.16
C ALA A 258 0.46 17.36 10.00
N PRO A 259 0.96 16.90 8.83
CA PRO A 259 1.29 17.77 7.72
C PRO A 259 0.05 18.29 6.98
N ARG A 260 0.20 19.43 6.31
CA ARG A 260 -0.69 19.86 5.24
C ARG A 260 -0.23 19.17 3.96
N VAL A 261 -1.05 18.26 3.44
CA VAL A 261 -0.68 17.38 2.34
C VAL A 261 -1.30 17.85 1.02
N ALA A 262 -0.49 17.98 -0.02
CA ALA A 262 -0.96 18.05 -1.40
C ALA A 262 -0.59 16.77 -2.16
N VAL A 263 -1.44 16.35 -3.09
CA VAL A 263 -1.15 15.29 -4.05
C VAL A 263 -1.17 15.91 -5.44
N TYR A 264 0.00 15.92 -6.11
CA TYR A 264 0.09 16.44 -7.47
C TYR A 264 -0.41 15.41 -8.49
N SER A 265 -1.23 15.86 -9.40
CA SER A 265 -1.78 15.07 -10.50
C SER A 265 -1.60 15.74 -11.85
N GLN A 266 -1.25 14.94 -12.85
CA GLN A 266 -1.51 15.28 -14.26
C GLN A 266 -3.01 15.11 -14.56
N TRP A 267 -3.50 15.74 -15.63
CA TRP A 267 -4.89 15.58 -16.08
C TRP A 267 -5.17 14.23 -16.75
N THR A 268 -4.11 13.50 -17.12
CA THR A 268 -4.18 12.19 -17.77
C THR A 268 -3.31 11.18 -17.02
N GLY A 269 -3.51 9.88 -17.25
CA GLY A 269 -2.70 8.84 -16.61
C GLY A 269 -2.95 8.72 -15.09
N THR A 270 -4.19 8.84 -14.63
CA THR A 270 -4.57 9.01 -13.23
C THR A 270 -4.87 7.70 -12.48
N GLN A 271 -4.56 6.54 -13.06
CA GLN A 271 -4.91 5.25 -12.43
C GLN A 271 -4.23 5.06 -11.08
N ASP A 272 -2.92 5.19 -11.01
CA ASP A 272 -2.19 5.03 -9.74
C ASP A 272 -2.55 6.12 -8.74
N LEU A 273 -2.71 7.35 -9.19
CA LEU A 273 -3.24 8.43 -8.36
C LEU A 273 -4.57 8.05 -7.71
N GLY A 274 -5.47 7.40 -8.43
CA GLY A 274 -6.76 6.94 -7.92
C GLY A 274 -6.59 6.00 -6.72
N TRP A 275 -5.59 5.15 -6.72
CA TRP A 275 -5.30 4.25 -5.60
C TRP A 275 -4.74 4.98 -4.37
N TYR A 276 -3.90 5.98 -4.56
CA TYR A 276 -3.45 6.86 -3.47
C TYR A 276 -4.62 7.62 -2.84
N ARG A 277 -5.50 8.19 -3.66
CA ARG A 277 -6.71 8.87 -3.21
C ARG A 277 -7.62 7.94 -2.42
N LEU A 278 -7.94 6.76 -2.98
CA LEU A 278 -8.74 5.75 -2.29
C LEU A 278 -8.14 5.40 -0.93
N THR A 279 -6.82 5.22 -0.87
CA THR A 279 -6.12 4.89 0.37
C THR A 279 -6.25 6.03 1.39
N PHE A 280 -6.00 7.27 0.98
CA PHE A 280 -6.07 8.43 1.86
C PHE A 280 -7.50 8.67 2.37
N ASP A 281 -8.50 8.56 1.48
CA ASP A 281 -9.91 8.68 1.85
C ASP A 281 -10.31 7.60 2.87
N ARG A 282 -9.86 6.35 2.67
CA ARG A 282 -10.17 5.21 3.56
C ARG A 282 -9.59 5.35 4.95
N VAL A 283 -8.37 5.90 5.08
CA VAL A 283 -7.72 6.08 6.38
C VAL A 283 -7.91 7.48 6.97
N GLY A 284 -8.63 8.36 6.26
CA GLY A 284 -8.94 9.70 6.73
C GLY A 284 -7.77 10.68 6.72
N ILE A 285 -6.84 10.55 5.77
CA ILE A 285 -5.78 11.54 5.53
C ILE A 285 -6.37 12.69 4.73
N PRO A 286 -6.46 13.93 5.26
CA PRO A 286 -6.87 15.09 4.47
C PRO A 286 -5.76 15.47 3.49
N TYR A 287 -6.11 15.71 2.25
CA TYR A 287 -5.19 16.18 1.21
C TYR A 287 -5.89 17.10 0.23
N GLU A 288 -5.12 17.94 -0.44
CA GLU A 288 -5.58 18.73 -1.58
C GLU A 288 -5.02 18.13 -2.88
N LEU A 289 -5.90 17.88 -3.84
CA LEU A 289 -5.49 17.46 -5.18
C LEU A 289 -5.12 18.71 -5.98
N ILE A 290 -3.85 18.80 -6.38
CA ILE A 290 -3.33 19.95 -7.11
C ILE A 290 -2.88 19.57 -8.53
N TYR A 291 -3.16 20.42 -9.47
CA TYR A 291 -2.80 20.28 -10.87
C TYR A 291 -1.82 21.38 -11.32
N LYS A 292 -1.37 21.31 -12.55
CA LYS A 292 -0.42 22.29 -13.12
C LYS A 292 -0.86 23.75 -12.91
N GLU A 293 -2.16 24.02 -12.95
CA GLU A 293 -2.71 25.37 -12.80
C GLU A 293 -2.52 25.93 -11.39
N GLN A 294 -2.69 25.08 -10.36
CA GLN A 294 -2.44 25.47 -8.97
C GLN A 294 -0.95 25.58 -8.69
N VAL A 295 -0.15 24.65 -9.24
CA VAL A 295 1.31 24.64 -9.05
C VAL A 295 1.95 25.90 -9.64
N ARG A 296 1.58 26.29 -10.84
CA ARG A 296 2.11 27.48 -11.52
C ARG A 296 1.83 28.80 -10.78
N LYS A 297 0.81 28.85 -9.90
CA LYS A 297 0.53 30.02 -9.06
C LYS A 297 1.59 30.26 -7.98
N GLY A 298 2.44 29.27 -7.72
CA GLY A 298 3.46 29.36 -6.68
C GLY A 298 2.90 29.26 -5.26
N ASP A 299 3.66 29.79 -4.31
CA ASP A 299 3.34 29.82 -2.87
C ASP A 299 3.00 28.45 -2.26
N LEU A 300 3.57 27.38 -2.82
CA LEU A 300 3.28 26.02 -2.41
C LEU A 300 3.66 25.76 -0.94
N ARG A 301 4.80 26.31 -0.47
CA ARG A 301 5.26 26.09 0.91
C ARG A 301 4.38 26.79 1.95
N ALA A 302 3.76 27.90 1.60
CA ALA A 302 2.81 28.58 2.48
C ALA A 302 1.55 27.73 2.75
N LYS A 303 1.18 26.86 1.79
CA LYS A 303 -0.02 26.04 1.85
C LYS A 303 0.25 24.61 2.30
N TYR A 304 1.38 24.01 1.90
CA TYR A 304 1.66 22.59 2.06
C TYR A 304 3.00 22.38 2.75
N ASP A 305 3.05 21.32 3.54
CA ASP A 305 4.26 20.83 4.18
C ASP A 305 4.84 19.65 3.39
N VAL A 306 3.96 18.83 2.81
CA VAL A 306 4.32 17.68 1.99
C VAL A 306 3.56 17.74 0.66
N ILE A 307 4.30 17.55 -0.43
CA ILE A 307 3.72 17.27 -1.75
C ILE A 307 4.07 15.85 -2.15
N LEU A 308 3.06 15.04 -2.44
CA LEU A 308 3.21 13.67 -2.91
C LEU A 308 2.91 13.60 -4.40
N ILE A 309 3.79 12.91 -5.15
CA ILE A 309 3.59 12.57 -6.55
C ILE A 309 3.46 11.04 -6.64
N ALA A 310 2.24 10.57 -6.88
CA ALA A 310 1.94 9.15 -7.09
C ALA A 310 2.64 8.62 -8.35
N ALA A 311 2.69 7.31 -8.50
CA ALA A 311 3.31 6.66 -9.66
C ALA A 311 2.65 7.13 -10.98
N GLN A 312 3.29 8.06 -11.64
CA GLN A 312 2.89 8.63 -12.92
C GLN A 312 4.12 8.95 -13.76
N ASN A 313 3.96 9.06 -15.07
CA ASN A 313 5.06 9.43 -15.95
C ASN A 313 5.28 10.94 -15.90
N LEU A 314 6.24 11.39 -15.09
CA LEU A 314 6.60 12.80 -14.95
C LEU A 314 8.11 12.97 -15.12
N THR A 315 8.57 12.82 -16.36
CA THR A 315 9.95 13.13 -16.77
C THR A 315 10.12 14.63 -17.00
N ARG A 316 11.35 15.11 -17.14
CA ARG A 316 11.66 16.50 -17.54
C ARG A 316 10.94 16.87 -18.84
N GLN A 317 10.96 15.98 -19.83
CA GLN A 317 10.27 16.19 -21.10
C GLN A 317 8.77 16.39 -20.91
N VAL A 318 8.12 15.54 -20.10
CA VAL A 318 6.68 15.63 -19.82
C VAL A 318 6.35 16.88 -18.99
N ALA A 319 7.18 17.21 -18.00
CA ALA A 319 6.99 18.40 -17.17
C ALA A 319 7.09 19.71 -17.97
N LEU A 320 7.97 19.77 -18.95
CA LEU A 320 8.18 20.93 -19.81
C LEU A 320 7.43 20.88 -21.15
N GLN A 321 6.59 19.86 -21.35
CA GLN A 321 5.84 19.71 -22.59
C GLN A 321 4.93 20.92 -22.86
N ALA A 322 5.05 21.48 -24.05
CA ALA A 322 4.16 22.57 -24.48
C ALA A 322 2.70 22.08 -24.62
N PRO A 323 1.73 22.96 -24.40
CA PRO A 323 0.34 22.65 -24.69
C PRO A 323 0.13 22.23 -26.17
N ALA A 324 -0.90 21.44 -26.41
CA ALA A 324 -1.29 21.07 -27.78
C ALA A 324 -1.77 22.32 -28.57
N ALA A 325 -1.63 22.27 -29.89
CA ALA A 325 -2.11 23.36 -30.76
C ALA A 325 -3.61 23.66 -30.61
N ARG A 326 -4.38 22.66 -30.20
CA ARG A 326 -5.80 22.80 -29.86
C ARG A 326 -6.02 22.43 -28.41
N PRO A 327 -6.56 23.35 -27.58
CA PRO A 327 -6.88 23.06 -26.19
C PRO A 327 -7.80 21.84 -26.05
N GLN A 328 -7.58 21.07 -25.01
CA GLN A 328 -8.36 19.89 -24.65
C GLN A 328 -9.09 20.15 -23.34
N PRO A 329 -10.28 20.73 -23.35
CA PRO A 329 -10.97 21.12 -22.13
C PRO A 329 -11.49 19.90 -21.36
N TYR A 330 -11.39 19.97 -20.03
CA TYR A 330 -12.04 19.08 -19.09
C TYR A 330 -12.92 19.93 -18.16
N GLN A 331 -14.13 20.19 -18.60
CA GLN A 331 -15.06 21.09 -17.91
C GLN A 331 -16.47 20.52 -17.95
N LYS A 332 -17.22 20.77 -16.86
CA LYS A 332 -18.65 20.45 -16.80
C LYS A 332 -19.41 21.27 -17.83
N SER A 333 -20.34 20.62 -18.50
CA SER A 333 -21.23 21.25 -19.48
C SER A 333 -22.56 20.49 -19.54
N ASP A 334 -23.57 21.05 -20.21
CA ASP A 334 -24.85 20.36 -20.41
C ASP A 334 -24.69 19.02 -21.12
N LYS A 335 -23.73 18.94 -22.04
CA LYS A 335 -23.39 17.71 -22.74
C LYS A 335 -22.59 16.73 -21.89
N HIS A 336 -21.78 17.23 -20.96
CA HIS A 336 -20.85 16.45 -20.13
C HIS A 336 -21.04 16.79 -18.65
N LYS A 337 -22.17 16.39 -18.10
CA LYS A 337 -22.62 16.76 -16.74
C LYS A 337 -21.75 16.21 -15.60
N PHE A 338 -20.99 15.15 -15.87
CA PHE A 338 -20.16 14.47 -14.86
C PHE A 338 -18.67 14.85 -14.92
N LEU A 339 -18.25 15.66 -15.90
CA LEU A 339 -16.91 16.21 -15.90
C LEU A 339 -16.76 17.24 -14.78
N GLY A 340 -15.53 17.49 -14.35
CA GLY A 340 -15.22 18.50 -13.33
C GLY A 340 -15.44 18.05 -11.89
N ALA A 341 -15.78 16.78 -11.63
CA ALA A 341 -16.00 16.30 -10.25
C ALA A 341 -14.80 16.47 -9.32
N TYR A 342 -13.57 16.46 -9.85
CA TYR A 342 -12.31 16.57 -9.11
C TYR A 342 -11.48 17.80 -9.49
N GLY A 343 -12.00 18.66 -10.32
CA GLY A 343 -11.35 19.85 -10.83
C GLY A 343 -11.70 20.08 -12.29
N GLU A 344 -11.42 21.26 -12.79
CA GLU A 344 -11.68 21.67 -14.17
C GLU A 344 -10.46 22.35 -14.77
N THR A 345 -10.26 22.18 -16.06
CA THR A 345 -9.26 22.92 -16.83
C THR A 345 -9.78 23.27 -18.21
N SER A 346 -9.37 24.41 -18.73
CA SER A 346 -9.59 24.78 -20.13
C SER A 346 -8.71 23.96 -21.09
N ASP A 347 -7.62 23.37 -20.60
CA ASP A 347 -6.72 22.56 -21.40
C ASP A 347 -5.98 21.51 -20.56
N MET A 348 -6.30 20.23 -20.78
CA MET A 348 -5.59 19.10 -20.15
C MET A 348 -4.18 18.91 -20.71
N SER A 349 -3.87 19.45 -21.89
CA SER A 349 -2.59 19.24 -22.56
C SER A 349 -1.46 20.07 -21.95
N GLY A 350 -0.23 19.69 -22.26
CA GLY A 350 0.96 20.34 -21.71
C GLY A 350 1.30 19.92 -20.26
N GLY A 351 2.54 20.14 -19.89
CA GLY A 351 3.09 19.83 -18.58
C GLY A 351 3.00 20.98 -17.57
N LEU A 352 3.88 20.96 -16.58
CA LEU A 352 4.03 22.02 -15.57
C LEU A 352 4.52 23.34 -16.14
N GLY A 353 5.31 23.29 -17.23
CA GLY A 353 6.09 24.44 -17.69
C GLY A 353 7.22 24.81 -16.72
N GLN A 354 8.06 25.76 -17.11
CA GLN A 354 9.16 26.21 -16.24
C GLN A 354 8.63 26.84 -14.94
N GLU A 355 7.56 27.60 -14.99
CA GLU A 355 6.91 28.21 -13.82
C GLU A 355 6.53 27.18 -12.76
N GLY A 356 5.97 26.03 -13.17
CA GLY A 356 5.60 24.96 -12.25
C GLY A 356 6.82 24.25 -11.67
N VAL A 357 7.89 24.08 -12.44
CA VAL A 357 9.17 23.53 -11.97
C VAL A 357 9.80 24.47 -10.94
N ASP A 358 9.83 25.77 -11.22
CA ASP A 358 10.36 26.79 -10.30
C ASP A 358 9.55 26.85 -8.99
N ALA A 359 8.23 26.66 -9.07
CA ALA A 359 7.38 26.58 -7.88
C ALA A 359 7.70 25.35 -7.00
N PHE A 360 8.00 24.20 -7.58
CA PHE A 360 8.48 23.03 -6.83
C PHE A 360 9.88 23.28 -6.23
N ALA A 361 10.78 23.90 -6.97
CA ALA A 361 12.10 24.28 -6.46
C ALA A 361 11.97 25.20 -5.24
N ALA A 362 11.17 26.26 -5.35
CA ALA A 362 10.90 27.18 -4.24
C ALA A 362 10.23 26.49 -3.03
N PHE A 363 9.35 25.51 -3.27
CA PHE A 363 8.77 24.67 -2.21
C PHE A 363 9.85 23.91 -1.43
N LEU A 364 10.78 23.29 -2.13
CA LEU A 364 11.90 22.55 -1.52
C LEU A 364 12.88 23.52 -0.82
N GLU A 365 13.22 24.65 -1.43
CA GLU A 365 14.06 25.70 -0.82
C GLU A 365 13.45 26.21 0.48
N GLY A 366 12.13 26.32 0.53
CA GLY A 366 11.37 26.71 1.72
C GLY A 366 11.27 25.64 2.80
N GLY A 367 11.89 24.46 2.64
CA GLY A 367 11.87 23.36 3.60
C GLY A 367 10.66 22.43 3.45
N GLY A 368 10.08 22.35 2.26
CA GLY A 368 9.01 21.37 1.95
C GLY A 368 9.55 19.95 1.75
N THR A 369 8.72 18.97 1.99
CA THR A 369 9.02 17.55 1.74
C THR A 369 8.34 17.07 0.47
N LEU A 370 9.12 16.58 -0.49
CA LEU A 370 8.62 15.99 -1.73
C LEU A 370 8.74 14.46 -1.64
N ILE A 371 7.63 13.76 -1.81
CA ILE A 371 7.58 12.30 -1.89
C ILE A 371 7.20 11.91 -3.32
N ALA A 372 8.03 11.09 -3.97
CA ALA A 372 7.75 10.59 -5.31
C ALA A 372 7.84 9.07 -5.37
N ALA A 373 6.86 8.42 -6.03
CA ALA A 373 6.79 6.98 -6.14
C ALA A 373 6.75 6.50 -7.61
N GLY A 374 7.24 5.28 -7.86
CA GLY A 374 7.29 4.68 -9.18
C GLY A 374 8.04 5.57 -10.18
N ASN A 375 7.53 5.71 -11.39
CA ASN A 375 8.18 6.51 -12.43
C ASN A 375 8.24 8.02 -12.12
N ALA A 376 7.45 8.52 -11.15
CA ALA A 376 7.49 9.93 -10.77
C ALA A 376 8.81 10.34 -10.10
N ILE A 377 9.62 9.39 -9.63
CA ILE A 377 10.97 9.67 -9.09
C ILE A 377 11.88 10.39 -10.11
N ARG A 378 11.62 10.21 -11.41
CA ARG A 378 12.37 10.88 -12.47
C ARG A 378 12.27 12.40 -12.40
N PHE A 379 11.15 12.93 -11.92
CA PHE A 379 10.93 14.37 -11.83
C PHE A 379 11.99 15.06 -10.94
N PRO A 380 12.12 14.76 -9.65
CA PRO A 380 13.15 15.39 -8.83
C PRO A 380 14.59 15.02 -9.25
N ILE A 381 14.81 13.84 -9.82
CA ILE A 381 16.14 13.43 -10.32
C ILE A 381 16.54 14.28 -11.52
N GLU A 382 15.70 14.36 -12.54
CA GLU A 382 16.02 15.04 -13.81
C GLU A 382 16.08 16.57 -13.68
N PHE A 383 15.46 17.14 -12.64
CA PHE A 383 15.62 18.57 -12.30
C PHE A 383 16.75 18.84 -11.30
N GLY A 384 17.51 17.81 -10.92
CA GLY A 384 18.73 17.97 -10.13
C GLY A 384 18.49 18.21 -8.64
N TRP A 385 17.29 17.90 -8.12
CA TRP A 385 17.01 17.99 -6.67
C TRP A 385 17.50 16.75 -5.90
N ALA A 386 17.82 15.67 -6.61
CA ALA A 386 18.48 14.46 -6.12
C ALA A 386 19.73 14.17 -6.97
N ARG A 387 20.76 15.01 -6.86
CA ARG A 387 21.90 15.08 -7.82
C ARG A 387 22.74 13.82 -7.93
N THR A 388 22.83 13.02 -6.88
CA THR A 388 23.68 11.83 -6.81
C THR A 388 22.93 10.57 -7.11
N VAL A 389 21.67 10.69 -7.56
CA VAL A 389 20.80 9.55 -7.83
C VAL A 389 20.35 9.57 -9.28
N ASP A 390 20.39 8.41 -9.93
CA ASP A 390 19.82 8.19 -11.26
C ASP A 390 18.72 7.13 -11.19
N ALA A 391 17.70 7.30 -12.02
CA ALA A 391 16.66 6.30 -12.23
C ALA A 391 17.05 5.39 -13.39
N GLU A 392 17.40 4.15 -13.08
CA GLU A 392 17.82 3.14 -14.07
C GLU A 392 16.70 2.13 -14.31
N SER A 393 16.57 1.68 -15.56
CA SER A 393 15.77 0.50 -15.87
C SER A 393 16.63 -0.75 -15.75
N VAL A 394 16.17 -1.74 -15.00
CA VAL A 394 16.85 -3.02 -14.87
C VAL A 394 16.72 -3.80 -16.17
N THR A 395 17.84 -4.22 -16.74
CA THR A 395 17.89 -5.08 -17.92
C THR A 395 17.99 -6.56 -17.52
N GLY A 396 17.51 -7.45 -18.36
CA GLY A 396 17.56 -8.91 -18.10
C GLY A 396 16.52 -9.41 -17.10
N VAL A 397 15.58 -8.58 -16.68
CA VAL A 397 14.43 -8.96 -15.85
C VAL A 397 13.17 -9.01 -16.70
N THR A 398 12.46 -10.12 -16.62
CA THR A 398 11.07 -10.25 -17.08
C THR A 398 10.22 -10.57 -15.89
N ALA A 399 9.28 -9.69 -15.54
CA ALA A 399 8.46 -9.82 -14.35
C ALA A 399 7.05 -9.31 -14.59
N GLN A 400 6.06 -10.04 -14.09
CA GLN A 400 4.66 -9.67 -14.12
C GLN A 400 4.18 -9.40 -12.69
N ARG A 401 4.71 -8.33 -12.10
CA ARG A 401 4.37 -7.84 -10.76
C ARG A 401 4.34 -8.95 -9.69
N PRO A 402 5.43 -9.72 -9.53
CA PRO A 402 5.56 -10.68 -8.44
C PRO A 402 5.72 -9.98 -7.10
N ILE A 403 5.64 -10.76 -6.03
CA ILE A 403 6.06 -10.35 -4.69
C ILE A 403 7.50 -10.83 -4.49
N VAL A 404 8.39 -9.92 -4.15
CA VAL A 404 9.81 -10.20 -3.95
C VAL A 404 10.27 -9.79 -2.56
N GLN A 405 11.39 -10.35 -2.14
CA GLN A 405 12.00 -9.99 -0.86
C GLN A 405 12.85 -8.72 -0.99
N ALA A 406 12.64 -7.80 -0.08
CA ALA A 406 13.43 -6.59 0.09
C ALA A 406 14.14 -6.58 1.45
N GLU A 407 15.26 -5.89 1.51
CA GLU A 407 16.02 -5.63 2.73
C GLU A 407 15.90 -4.16 3.12
N ILE A 408 15.51 -3.91 4.36
CA ILE A 408 15.55 -2.59 5.00
C ILE A 408 17.00 -2.33 5.42
N VAL A 409 17.66 -1.39 4.78
CA VAL A 409 19.07 -1.06 5.03
C VAL A 409 19.20 -0.23 6.30
N ARG A 410 18.24 0.67 6.54
CA ARG A 410 18.20 1.57 7.70
C ARG A 410 16.92 1.35 8.51
N PRO A 411 16.87 0.29 9.34
CA PRO A 411 15.67 -0.04 10.13
C PRO A 411 15.33 1.02 11.19
N GLU A 412 16.30 1.83 11.61
CA GLU A 412 16.10 2.95 12.54
C GLU A 412 15.45 4.17 11.88
N HIS A 413 15.43 4.22 10.55
CA HIS A 413 14.89 5.37 9.82
C HIS A 413 13.37 5.46 9.98
N PRO A 414 12.79 6.65 10.20
CA PRO A 414 11.36 6.82 10.47
C PRO A 414 10.41 6.19 9.45
N VAL A 415 10.78 6.14 8.18
CA VAL A 415 10.00 5.46 7.12
C VAL A 415 9.70 3.99 7.46
N PHE A 416 10.58 3.34 8.25
CA PHE A 416 10.42 1.94 8.64
C PHE A 416 9.96 1.73 10.09
N TYR A 417 9.47 2.75 10.75
CA TYR A 417 8.84 2.57 12.05
C TYR A 417 7.67 1.58 11.95
N GLY A 418 7.58 0.68 12.92
CA GLY A 418 6.56 -0.37 12.96
C GLY A 418 6.86 -1.63 12.15
N TYR A 419 7.89 -1.64 11.28
CA TYR A 419 8.37 -2.87 10.67
C TYR A 419 9.19 -3.67 11.68
N ALA A 420 8.85 -4.96 11.86
CA ALA A 420 9.52 -5.81 12.85
C ALA A 420 10.77 -6.47 12.29
N ASP A 421 10.75 -6.80 11.00
CA ASP A 421 11.81 -7.56 10.33
C ASP A 421 12.64 -6.67 9.40
N LYS A 422 13.91 -7.01 9.25
CA LYS A 422 14.82 -6.36 8.30
C LYS A 422 14.56 -6.76 6.86
N THR A 423 13.92 -7.89 6.64
CA THR A 423 13.52 -8.36 5.31
C THR A 423 12.00 -8.42 5.22
N ILE A 424 11.45 -7.80 4.20
CA ILE A 424 10.00 -7.69 3.99
C ILE A 424 9.63 -8.11 2.56
N PRO A 425 8.43 -8.69 2.37
CA PRO A 425 7.85 -8.84 1.06
C PRO A 425 7.40 -7.49 0.53
N ILE A 426 7.69 -7.23 -0.74
CA ILE A 426 7.19 -6.04 -1.46
C ILE A 426 6.70 -6.43 -2.85
N LYS A 427 5.76 -5.66 -3.36
CA LYS A 427 5.26 -5.79 -4.72
C LYS A 427 6.27 -5.19 -5.70
N TYR A 428 6.78 -5.98 -6.64
CA TYR A 428 7.65 -5.49 -7.69
C TYR A 428 6.81 -4.91 -8.84
N VAL A 429 6.74 -3.59 -8.92
CA VAL A 429 5.97 -2.88 -9.94
C VAL A 429 6.89 -2.03 -10.80
N GLY A 430 6.88 -2.27 -12.10
CA GLY A 430 7.82 -1.63 -13.02
C GLY A 430 9.20 -2.31 -13.00
N ASN A 431 10.19 -1.68 -13.62
CA ASN A 431 11.56 -2.17 -13.63
C ASN A 431 12.59 -1.06 -13.34
N THR A 432 12.14 -0.02 -12.67
CA THR A 432 13.00 1.10 -12.28
C THR A 432 13.64 0.84 -10.92
N VAL A 433 14.94 1.15 -10.82
CA VAL A 433 15.72 1.12 -9.58
C VAL A 433 16.52 2.41 -9.47
N LEU A 434 17.10 2.66 -8.31
CA LEU A 434 17.94 3.82 -8.05
C LEU A 434 19.42 3.42 -8.10
N ARG A 435 20.19 4.08 -8.97
CA ARG A 435 21.63 4.08 -8.86
C ARG A 435 22.03 5.24 -7.98
N VAL A 436 22.67 4.95 -6.86
CA VAL A 436 23.04 5.93 -5.85
C VAL A 436 24.54 6.17 -5.88
N GLY A 437 24.96 7.41 -5.98
CA GLY A 437 26.37 7.80 -5.92
C GLY A 437 26.96 7.56 -4.53
N VAL A 438 28.28 7.42 -4.47
CA VAL A 438 29.02 7.07 -3.24
C VAL A 438 28.71 8.01 -2.08
N ALA A 439 28.55 9.31 -2.36
CA ALA A 439 28.27 10.33 -1.35
C ALA A 439 26.93 10.11 -0.61
N ASP A 440 25.94 9.50 -1.26
CA ASP A 440 24.60 9.32 -0.71
C ASP A 440 24.21 7.86 -0.45
N GLN A 441 25.15 6.94 -0.57
CA GLN A 441 24.88 5.53 -0.26
C GLN A 441 24.36 5.32 1.17
N ALA A 442 24.82 6.10 2.13
CA ALA A 442 24.32 6.08 3.51
C ALA A 442 22.85 6.50 3.64
N ASN A 443 22.31 7.20 2.64
CA ASN A 443 20.92 7.65 2.59
C ASN A 443 19.97 6.61 1.97
N ALA A 444 20.51 5.50 1.41
CA ALA A 444 19.71 4.40 0.91
C ALA A 444 18.93 3.74 2.06
N LEU A 445 17.62 3.61 1.88
CA LEU A 445 16.70 3.12 2.91
C LEU A 445 16.41 1.63 2.76
N ALA A 446 16.19 1.18 1.52
CA ALA A 446 15.87 -0.21 1.23
C ALA A 446 16.34 -0.62 -0.17
N ARG A 447 16.58 -1.93 -0.32
CA ARG A 447 17.08 -2.54 -1.55
C ARG A 447 16.44 -3.92 -1.78
N TYR A 448 16.44 -4.36 -3.03
CA TYR A 448 16.04 -5.72 -3.38
C TYR A 448 17.11 -6.73 -2.93
N VAL A 449 16.68 -7.87 -2.42
CA VAL A 449 17.60 -8.97 -2.09
C VAL A 449 18.17 -9.58 -3.38
N GLY A 450 17.30 -9.85 -4.36
CA GLY A 450 17.66 -10.39 -5.67
C GLY A 450 18.02 -11.88 -5.63
N GLY A 451 17.94 -12.53 -6.80
CA GLY A 451 18.10 -13.98 -6.96
C GLY A 451 16.78 -14.74 -6.83
N ASP A 452 16.70 -15.92 -7.45
CA ASP A 452 15.47 -16.71 -7.51
C ASP A 452 14.83 -17.00 -6.14
N PRO A 453 15.57 -17.30 -5.06
CA PRO A 453 14.99 -17.52 -3.75
C PRO A 453 14.29 -16.28 -3.17
N SER A 454 14.55 -15.09 -3.70
CA SER A 454 13.92 -13.85 -3.27
C SER A 454 12.56 -13.60 -3.93
N VAL A 455 12.16 -14.39 -4.92
CA VAL A 455 10.83 -14.35 -5.53
C VAL A 455 9.88 -15.15 -4.64
N LEU A 456 9.11 -14.44 -3.83
CA LEU A 456 8.26 -15.04 -2.81
C LEU A 456 6.96 -15.61 -3.38
N SER A 457 6.43 -14.95 -4.41
CA SER A 457 5.20 -15.34 -5.09
C SER A 457 5.12 -14.68 -6.47
N GLY A 458 4.64 -15.40 -7.46
CA GLY A 458 4.49 -14.89 -8.82
C GLY A 458 5.64 -15.27 -9.75
N LEU A 459 5.67 -14.66 -10.92
CA LEU A 459 6.59 -14.97 -12.01
C LEU A 459 7.61 -13.86 -12.21
N MET A 460 8.88 -14.23 -12.07
CA MET A 460 10.03 -13.38 -12.42
C MET A 460 11.16 -14.22 -12.99
N VAL A 461 11.75 -13.77 -14.05
CA VAL A 461 12.97 -14.33 -14.65
C VAL A 461 14.07 -13.27 -14.55
N GLY A 462 15.28 -13.67 -14.20
CA GLY A 462 16.42 -12.77 -14.08
C GLY A 462 16.46 -11.98 -12.76
N ALA A 463 15.91 -12.53 -11.69
CA ALA A 463 15.87 -11.90 -10.36
C ALA A 463 17.26 -11.51 -9.82
N ASP A 464 18.35 -12.16 -10.29
CA ASP A 464 19.71 -11.80 -9.94
C ASP A 464 20.09 -10.36 -10.33
N SER A 465 19.51 -9.83 -11.39
CA SER A 465 19.72 -8.44 -11.82
C SER A 465 19.23 -7.40 -10.82
N LEU A 466 18.38 -7.82 -9.88
CA LEU A 466 17.88 -6.98 -8.78
C LEU A 466 18.81 -6.97 -7.57
N ARG A 467 19.83 -7.83 -7.52
CA ARG A 467 20.68 -7.99 -6.34
C ARG A 467 21.27 -6.67 -5.87
N GLN A 468 20.95 -6.29 -4.62
CA GLN A 468 21.40 -5.07 -3.96
C GLN A 468 20.98 -3.75 -4.64
N ARG A 469 20.01 -3.79 -5.58
CA ARG A 469 19.49 -2.58 -6.21
C ARG A 469 18.61 -1.81 -5.25
N VAL A 470 18.93 -0.53 -5.06
CA VAL A 470 18.19 0.39 -4.17
C VAL A 470 16.87 0.76 -4.83
N PHE A 471 15.79 0.78 -4.04
CA PHE A 471 14.48 1.26 -4.50
C PHE A 471 13.90 2.38 -3.62
N ALA A 472 14.46 2.62 -2.44
CA ALA A 472 14.01 3.69 -1.55
C ALA A 472 15.22 4.47 -1.01
N ILE A 473 15.12 5.81 -1.04
CA ILE A 473 16.15 6.72 -0.56
C ILE A 473 15.52 7.99 0.01
N ASP A 474 16.17 8.57 1.01
CA ASP A 474 15.81 9.85 1.61
C ASP A 474 16.99 10.82 1.54
N LEU A 475 16.77 11.98 0.92
CA LEU A 475 17.82 12.94 0.62
C LEU A 475 17.44 14.36 1.09
N PRO A 476 18.40 15.13 1.59
CA PRO A 476 18.24 16.58 1.56
C PRO A 476 18.09 17.03 0.11
N ALA A 477 17.13 17.91 -0.17
CA ALA A 477 16.96 18.45 -1.50
C ALA A 477 18.22 19.25 -1.89
N ALA A 478 18.74 19.03 -3.11
CA ALA A 478 19.92 19.70 -3.61
C ALA A 478 19.66 21.17 -4.05
N CYS A 479 18.73 21.85 -3.34
CA CYS A 479 18.41 23.25 -3.46
C CYS A 479 18.48 23.87 -2.05
N ASN A 480 19.63 24.46 -1.69
CA ASN A 480 19.90 25.14 -0.42
C ASN A 480 19.69 24.34 0.88
N GLY A 481 19.53 23.00 0.82
CA GLY A 481 19.61 22.11 1.96
C GLY A 481 18.46 22.17 2.98
N LYS A 482 17.36 22.88 2.71
CA LYS A 482 16.21 22.99 3.63
C LYS A 482 15.12 21.96 3.37
N GLY A 483 14.91 21.59 2.13
CA GLY A 483 13.88 20.64 1.72
C GLY A 483 14.35 19.21 1.78
N ARG A 484 13.38 18.29 1.63
CA ARG A 484 13.59 16.84 1.69
C ARG A 484 12.97 16.17 0.46
N VAL A 485 13.67 15.18 -0.09
CA VAL A 485 13.20 14.39 -1.24
C VAL A 485 13.25 12.91 -0.88
N LEU A 486 12.08 12.28 -0.77
CA LEU A 486 11.95 10.84 -0.58
C LEU A 486 11.54 10.19 -1.90
N LEU A 487 12.32 9.23 -2.36
CA LEU A 487 12.10 8.51 -3.60
C LEU A 487 11.84 7.04 -3.33
N PHE A 488 10.75 6.54 -3.89
CA PHE A 488 10.37 5.12 -3.88
C PHE A 488 10.26 4.65 -5.33
N ALA A 489 11.25 3.92 -5.83
CA ALA A 489 11.21 3.36 -7.19
C ALA A 489 10.14 2.25 -7.35
N ASN A 490 9.74 1.59 -6.25
CA ASN A 490 8.53 0.78 -6.19
C ASN A 490 7.27 1.67 -6.06
N ASN A 491 6.10 1.06 -6.04
CA ASN A 491 4.83 1.74 -5.78
C ASN A 491 4.25 1.26 -4.44
N PRO A 492 4.54 1.94 -3.30
CA PRO A 492 4.08 1.50 -1.99
C PRO A 492 2.56 1.49 -1.80
N ILE A 493 1.80 2.17 -2.68
CA ILE A 493 0.33 2.14 -2.68
C ILE A 493 -0.14 1.68 -4.05
N TYR A 494 -0.02 0.37 -4.30
CA TYR A 494 -0.39 -0.23 -5.57
C TYR A 494 -1.75 -0.92 -5.48
N ARG A 495 -2.72 -0.48 -6.25
CA ARG A 495 -4.03 -1.11 -6.47
C ARG A 495 -4.80 -1.53 -5.21
N TRP A 496 -4.56 -0.88 -4.07
CA TRP A 496 -5.14 -1.28 -2.78
C TRP A 496 -4.79 -2.73 -2.37
N GLN A 497 -3.65 -3.25 -2.81
CA GLN A 497 -3.23 -4.63 -2.56
C GLN A 497 -2.17 -4.70 -1.45
N ASN A 498 -1.09 -3.96 -1.60
CA ASN A 498 0.13 -4.09 -0.81
C ASN A 498 0.07 -3.29 0.51
N HIS A 499 -0.94 -3.58 1.34
CA HIS A 499 -1.19 -2.89 2.62
C HIS A 499 0.02 -2.91 3.57
N GLY A 500 0.91 -3.90 3.43
CA GLY A 500 2.15 -3.99 4.16
C GLY A 500 3.14 -2.87 3.85
N GLU A 501 3.08 -2.31 2.64
CA GLU A 501 3.96 -1.23 2.19
C GLU A 501 3.41 0.17 2.48
N PHE A 502 2.10 0.33 2.76
CA PHE A 502 1.46 1.63 2.98
C PHE A 502 2.18 2.46 4.06
N ASN A 503 2.69 1.79 5.08
CA ASN A 503 3.43 2.48 6.15
C ASN A 503 4.70 3.18 5.67
N MET A 504 5.29 2.85 4.51
CA MET A 504 6.41 3.61 3.95
C MET A 504 5.97 5.06 3.65
N ILE A 505 4.78 5.21 3.04
CA ILE A 505 4.20 6.54 2.76
C ILE A 505 3.63 7.17 4.03
N PHE A 506 2.92 6.41 4.85
CA PHE A 506 2.30 6.93 6.07
C PHE A 506 3.34 7.43 7.07
N ASN A 507 4.42 6.69 7.26
CA ASN A 507 5.52 7.09 8.11
C ASN A 507 6.29 8.29 7.53
N ALA A 508 6.44 8.38 6.21
CA ALA A 508 7.01 9.56 5.56
C ALA A 508 6.16 10.81 5.83
N LEU A 509 4.84 10.68 5.84
CA LEU A 509 3.90 11.75 6.21
C LEU A 509 3.96 12.08 7.71
N LEU A 510 4.01 11.05 8.58
CA LEU A 510 4.04 11.24 10.03
C LEU A 510 5.33 11.90 10.53
N ASN A 511 6.44 11.68 9.83
CA ASN A 511 7.77 12.16 10.19
C ASN A 511 8.33 13.16 9.16
N TRP A 512 7.46 13.92 8.50
CA TRP A 512 7.85 14.86 7.44
C TRP A 512 8.81 15.95 7.91
N ASN A 513 8.70 16.36 9.17
CA ASN A 513 9.47 17.43 9.82
C ASN A 513 10.68 16.91 10.61
N TYR A 514 10.97 15.62 10.54
CA TYR A 514 12.09 14.99 11.23
C TYR A 514 13.02 14.29 10.23
N VAL A 515 14.27 14.72 10.20
CA VAL A 515 15.35 14.10 9.43
C VAL A 515 16.35 13.57 10.45
N PRO A 516 16.54 12.22 10.57
CA PRO A 516 17.42 11.60 11.56
C PRO A 516 18.90 11.84 11.28
#